data_2cda07fea6549f9e9de4de4c31f310df
#
_entry.id   2cda07fea6549f9e9de4de4c31f310df
#
_cell.length_a   1.000
_cell.length_b   1.000
_cell.length_c   1.000
_cell.angle_alpha   90.00
_cell.angle_beta   90.00
_cell.angle_gamma   90.00
#
_symmetry.space_group_name_H-M   'P 1'
#
loop_
_entity.id
_entity.type
_entity.pdbx_description
1 polymer ?
#
loop_
_entity_poly.entity_id
_entity_poly.type
_entity_poly.pdbx_seq_one_letter_code
_entity_poly.pdbx_strand_id
1 'polypeptide(L)' 'MLLTVREVAKELRVNTNMAYRLVNSGLLPSIRIGSIKVRPEALDQFLLTYEREDIEKCLQKAESK' A
#
# COMPACT_ATOMS: atom_id res chain seq x y z
N MET A 1 11.73 11.63 -1.91
CA MET A 1 12.14 10.72 -0.83
C MET A 1 11.24 9.48 -0.84
N LEU A 2 11.82 8.30 -0.71
CA LEU A 2 11.05 7.06 -0.75
C LEU A 2 10.65 6.64 0.67
N LEU A 3 9.47 6.03 0.78
CA LEU A 3 8.97 5.52 2.04
C LEU A 3 9.22 4.01 2.13
N THR A 4 9.58 3.54 3.32
CA THR A 4 9.63 2.09 3.57
C THR A 4 8.22 1.56 3.81
N VAL A 5 8.06 0.24 3.78
CA VAL A 5 6.77 -0.36 4.08
C VAL A 5 6.33 -0.02 5.51
N ARG A 6 7.28 0.04 6.44
CA ARG A 6 6.99 0.44 7.82
C ARG A 6 6.44 1.87 7.89
N GLU A 7 7.05 2.77 7.12
CA GLU A 7 6.60 4.16 7.08
C GLU A 7 5.20 4.26 6.48
N VAL A 8 4.93 3.48 5.43
CA VAL A 8 3.60 3.42 4.83
C VAL A 8 2.58 2.92 5.85
N ALA A 9 2.91 1.87 6.58
CA ALA A 9 2.02 1.34 7.62
C ALA A 9 1.70 2.39 8.67
N LYS A 10 2.71 3.15 9.07
CA LYS A 10 2.56 4.21 10.05
C LYS A 10 1.65 5.33 9.52
N GLU A 11 1.85 5.73 8.28
CA GLU A 11 1.03 6.77 7.65
C GLU A 11 -0.42 6.35 7.52
N LEU A 12 -0.65 5.08 7.20
CA LEU A 12 -2.00 4.54 7.06
C LEU A 12 -2.60 4.08 8.38
N ARG A 13 -1.81 4.08 9.44
CA ARG A 13 -2.22 3.63 10.77
C ARG A 13 -2.71 2.18 10.75
N VAL A 14 -1.99 1.35 10.02
CA VAL A 14 -2.25 -0.08 9.97
C VAL A 14 -0.98 -0.82 10.37
N ASN A 15 -1.08 -2.14 10.61
CA ASN A 15 0.11 -2.90 10.92
C ASN A 15 0.93 -3.16 9.65
N THR A 16 2.18 -3.58 9.85
CA THR A 16 3.10 -3.80 8.72
C THR A 16 2.59 -4.90 7.80
N ASN A 17 1.95 -5.93 8.34
CA ASN A 17 1.41 -7.01 7.52
C ASN A 17 0.38 -6.48 6.50
N MET A 18 -0.49 -5.58 6.93
CA MET A 18 -1.47 -4.99 6.03
C MET A 18 -0.77 -4.18 4.93
N ALA A 19 0.26 -3.42 5.30
CA ALA A 19 1.01 -2.65 4.31
C ALA A 19 1.68 -3.56 3.28
N TYR A 20 2.25 -4.68 3.71
CA TYR A 20 2.83 -5.66 2.79
C TYR A 20 1.78 -6.26 1.87
N ARG A 21 0.60 -6.55 2.40
CA ARG A 21 -0.49 -7.08 1.58
C ARG A 21 -0.89 -6.09 0.49
N LEU A 22 -0.99 -4.81 0.83
CA LEU A 22 -1.32 -3.77 -0.13
C LEU A 22 -0.29 -3.70 -1.26
N VAL A 23 0.98 -3.77 -0.90
CA VAL A 23 2.06 -3.74 -1.88
C VAL A 23 2.05 -5.01 -2.75
N ASN A 24 1.94 -6.17 -2.11
CA ASN A 24 2.02 -7.44 -2.82
C ASN A 24 0.82 -7.70 -3.71
N SER A 25 -0.35 -7.17 -3.36
CA SER A 25 -1.55 -7.32 -4.16
C SER A 25 -1.57 -6.42 -5.39
N GLY A 26 -0.69 -5.42 -5.42
CA GLY A 26 -0.64 -4.46 -6.51
C GLY A 26 -1.54 -3.26 -6.35
N LEU A 27 -2.29 -3.18 -5.24
CA LEU A 27 -3.13 -2.01 -4.99
C LEU A 27 -2.31 -0.76 -4.73
N LEU A 28 -1.16 -0.91 -4.09
CA LEU A 28 -0.26 0.19 -3.80
C LEU A 28 1.02 0.01 -4.62
N PRO A 29 1.26 0.87 -5.63
CA PRO A 29 2.46 0.78 -6.44
C PRO A 29 3.72 0.93 -5.60
N SER A 30 4.73 0.13 -5.89
CA SER A 30 5.98 0.14 -5.14
C SER A 30 7.16 -0.05 -6.06
N ILE A 31 8.34 0.25 -5.55
CA ILE A 31 9.61 0.10 -6.25
C ILE A 31 10.48 -0.85 -5.44
N ARG A 32 11.10 -1.81 -6.10
CA ARG A 32 12.03 -2.73 -5.44
C ARG A 32 13.46 -2.33 -5.73
N ILE A 33 14.08 -1.68 -4.76
CA ILE A 33 15.48 -1.30 -4.83
C ILE A 33 16.13 -1.81 -3.54
N GLY A 34 16.66 -3.05 -3.59
CA GLY A 34 17.14 -3.71 -2.38
C GLY A 34 16.01 -4.15 -1.48
N SER A 35 15.18 -3.22 -1.05
CA SER A 35 13.97 -3.47 -0.28
C SER A 35 12.81 -2.76 -0.96
N ILE A 36 11.59 -3.07 -0.53
CA ILE A 36 10.40 -2.45 -1.09
C ILE A 36 10.30 -1.00 -0.62
N LYS A 37 10.15 -0.09 -1.57
CA LYS A 37 9.98 1.34 -1.31
C LYS A 37 8.72 1.84 -2.00
N VAL A 38 8.09 2.84 -1.42
CA VAL A 38 6.89 3.45 -1.97
C VAL A 38 7.13 4.94 -2.15
N ARG A 39 6.76 5.47 -3.29
CA ARG A 39 6.88 6.91 -3.54
C ARG A 39 5.75 7.63 -2.80
N PRO A 40 6.05 8.80 -2.19
CA PRO A 40 4.99 9.58 -1.53
C PRO A 40 3.83 9.90 -2.45
N GLU A 41 4.10 10.18 -3.72
CA GLU A 41 3.07 10.49 -4.70
C GLU A 41 2.16 9.28 -4.93
N ALA A 42 2.74 8.07 -4.96
CA ALA A 42 1.96 6.85 -5.13
C ALA A 42 1.03 6.61 -3.95
N LEU A 43 1.52 6.91 -2.73
CA LEU A 43 0.70 6.78 -1.53
C LEU A 43 -0.44 7.79 -1.55
N ASP A 44 -0.17 9.03 -1.94
CA ASP A 44 -1.20 10.06 -2.04
C ASP A 44 -2.28 9.65 -3.06
N GLN A 45 -1.85 9.15 -4.22
CA GLN A 45 -2.76 8.68 -5.25
C GLN A 45 -3.61 7.51 -4.76
N PHE A 46 -2.98 6.59 -4.05
CA PHE A 46 -3.68 5.45 -3.46
C PHE A 46 -4.80 5.93 -2.51
N LEU A 47 -4.46 6.87 -1.65
CA LEU A 47 -5.44 7.41 -0.69
C LEU A 47 -6.60 8.09 -1.40
N LEU A 48 -6.31 8.86 -2.44
CA LEU A 48 -7.36 9.51 -3.23
C LEU A 48 -8.26 8.51 -3.93
N THR A 49 -7.66 7.46 -4.48
CA THR A 49 -8.40 6.44 -5.22
C THR A 49 -9.34 5.66 -4.32
N TYR A 50 -8.90 5.36 -3.11
CA TYR A 50 -9.63 4.46 -2.21
C TYR A 50 -10.22 5.15 -0.98
N GLU A 51 -10.32 6.48 -0.99
CA GLU A 51 -10.77 7.18 0.21
C GLU A 51 -12.19 6.84 0.64
N ARG A 52 -13.01 6.37 -0.31
CA ARG A 52 -14.39 5.94 -0.02
C ARG A 52 -14.59 4.45 -0.18
N GLU A 53 -13.51 3.73 -0.43
CA GLU A 53 -13.57 2.30 -0.66
C GLU A 53 -13.21 1.54 0.61
N ASP A 54 -13.76 0.33 0.73
CA ASP A 54 -13.34 -0.58 1.78
C ASP A 54 -12.08 -1.29 1.30
N ILE A 55 -10.95 -0.89 1.87
CA ILE A 55 -9.64 -1.41 1.45
C ILE A 55 -9.58 -2.93 1.64
N GLU A 56 -10.17 -3.46 2.72
CA GLU A 56 -10.16 -4.90 2.95
C GLU A 56 -10.88 -5.65 1.84
N LYS A 57 -12.02 -5.13 1.38
CA LYS A 57 -12.74 -5.75 0.27
C LYS A 57 -11.95 -5.68 -1.02
N CYS A 58 -11.33 -4.54 -1.30
CA CYS A 58 -10.48 -4.39 -2.47
C CYS A 58 -9.31 -5.36 -2.41
N LEU A 59 -8.72 -5.51 -1.24
CA LEU A 59 -7.60 -6.39 -1.03
C LEU A 59 -7.99 -7.86 -1.22
N GLN A 60 -9.14 -8.26 -0.70
CA GLN A 60 -9.65 -9.61 -0.89
C GLN A 60 -9.86 -9.92 -2.36
N LYS A 61 -10.42 -9.00 -3.11
CA LYS A 61 -10.59 -9.18 -4.55
C LYS A 61 -9.26 -9.34 -5.26
N ALA A 62 -8.27 -8.53 -4.91
CA ALA A 62 -6.96 -8.59 -5.52
C ALA A 62 -6.24 -9.89 -5.18
N GLU A 63 -6.46 -10.42 -3.98
CA GLU A 63 -5.82 -11.65 -3.51
C GLU A 63 -6.56 -12.91 -3.93
N SER A 64 -7.79 -12.79 -4.40
CA SER A 64 -8.66 -13.93 -4.70
C SER A 64 -8.46 -14.53 -6.08
N LYS A 65 -7.48 -14.10 -6.82
CA LYS A 65 -7.25 -14.62 -8.16
C LYS A 65 -6.74 -16.04 -8.17
#